data_03af84478560281847fdca448e3cfa58
#
_entry.id   03af84478560281847fdca448e3cfa58
#
_cell.length_a   1.000
_cell.length_b   1.000
_cell.length_c   1.000
_cell.angle_alpha   90.00
_cell.angle_beta   90.00
_cell.angle_gamma   90.00
#
_symmetry.space_group_name_H-M   'P 1'
#
loop_
_entity.id
_entity.type
_entity.pdbx_description
1 polymer ?
#
loop_
_entity_poly.entity_id
_entity_poly.type
_entity_poly.pdbx_seq_one_letter_code
_entity_poly.pdbx_strand_id
1 'polypeptide(L)'
;MIGWNSFIFFAAAASLCWIVGAGISLRSKKTLPAIAVSLLGSAVFLAFICGMWMSLERPPMRTQGETRLWYSFFLSLTGIVIYARWKYRWILSFSTMMSVMFTCINIFKPEIHSKTLMPALQSPWFVPHVTVYMFAYALMGAATLFAVYLWWKSSRSETADQDLAVCDTLVRIGWAFLSLGMVMGALWAKEAWGDWWTWDPKETWAMATWTSYLLYLHTRPHIKDKNILFALLIFSFILLQMCWWGVNYLPS
;
A
#
# COMPACT_ATOMS: atom_id res chain seq x y z
N MET A 1 -1.44 -28.90 0.65
CA MET A 1 -0.84 -27.71 0.03
C MET A 1 -1.79 -26.53 0.18
N ILE A 2 -1.28 -25.38 0.65
CA ILE A 2 -2.06 -24.14 0.80
C ILE A 2 -2.07 -23.42 -0.56
N GLY A 3 -3.25 -23.11 -1.05
CA GLY A 3 -3.43 -22.41 -2.33
C GLY A 3 -4.74 -21.62 -2.34
N TRP A 4 -5.13 -21.08 -3.49
CA TRP A 4 -6.34 -20.26 -3.63
C TRP A 4 -7.63 -20.95 -3.14
N ASN A 5 -7.70 -22.30 -3.19
CA ASN A 5 -8.86 -23.05 -2.69
C ASN A 5 -9.05 -22.93 -1.17
N SER A 6 -7.97 -22.70 -0.41
CA SER A 6 -8.03 -22.48 1.04
C SER A 6 -8.11 -21.01 1.42
N PHE A 7 -7.96 -20.09 0.45
CA PHE A 7 -7.88 -18.65 0.71
C PHE A 7 -9.08 -18.12 1.48
N ILE A 8 -10.28 -18.58 1.15
CA ILE A 8 -11.52 -18.10 1.77
C ILE A 8 -11.53 -18.24 3.30
N PHE A 9 -10.96 -19.32 3.84
CA PHE A 9 -10.91 -19.54 5.29
C PHE A 9 -9.97 -18.58 5.99
N PHE A 10 -8.76 -18.40 5.43
CA PHE A 10 -7.78 -17.46 5.97
C PHE A 10 -8.24 -16.01 5.81
N ALA A 11 -8.82 -15.68 4.66
CA ALA A 11 -9.38 -14.37 4.36
C ALA A 11 -10.51 -13.99 5.32
N ALA A 12 -11.44 -14.90 5.58
CA ALA A 12 -12.54 -14.69 6.53
C ALA A 12 -12.03 -14.51 7.95
N ALA A 13 -11.11 -15.37 8.41
CA ALA A 13 -10.54 -15.28 9.75
C ALA A 13 -9.75 -13.98 9.95
N ALA A 14 -8.89 -13.61 9.00
CA ALA A 14 -8.11 -12.38 9.06
C ALA A 14 -9.02 -11.14 9.02
N SER A 15 -9.98 -11.10 8.10
CA SER A 15 -10.93 -9.99 7.97
C SER A 15 -11.76 -9.81 9.23
N LEU A 16 -12.23 -10.90 9.83
CA LEU A 16 -12.96 -10.86 11.11
C LEU A 16 -12.11 -10.24 12.21
N CYS A 17 -10.85 -10.68 12.36
CA CYS A 17 -9.93 -10.10 13.34
C CYS A 17 -9.68 -8.61 13.10
N TRP A 18 -9.46 -8.18 11.86
CA TRP A 18 -9.28 -6.77 11.51
C TRP A 18 -10.52 -5.92 11.82
N ILE A 19 -11.71 -6.41 11.47
CA ILE A 19 -12.99 -5.73 11.74
C ILE A 19 -13.24 -5.63 13.26
N VAL A 20 -13.01 -6.72 14.01
CA VAL A 20 -13.14 -6.72 15.47
C VAL A 20 -12.12 -5.77 16.11
N GLY A 21 -10.86 -5.80 15.67
CA GLY A 21 -9.82 -4.89 16.15
C GLY A 21 -10.18 -3.42 15.91
N ALA A 22 -10.66 -3.08 14.70
CA ALA A 22 -11.15 -1.74 14.39
C ALA A 22 -12.37 -1.37 15.27
N GLY A 23 -13.33 -2.27 15.43
CA GLY A 23 -14.48 -2.06 16.30
C GLY A 23 -14.12 -1.81 17.77
N ILE A 24 -13.14 -2.55 18.31
CA ILE A 24 -12.59 -2.32 19.65
C ILE A 24 -11.97 -0.92 19.73
N SER A 25 -11.21 -0.50 18.72
CA SER A 25 -10.55 0.81 18.71
C SER A 25 -11.56 1.97 18.77
N LEU A 26 -12.72 1.81 18.15
CA LEU A 26 -13.79 2.83 18.15
C LEU A 26 -14.52 2.91 19.50
N ARG A 27 -14.72 1.76 20.17
CA ARG A 27 -15.50 1.66 21.41
C ARG A 27 -14.68 1.84 22.69
N SER A 28 -13.41 1.45 22.68
CA SER A 28 -12.55 1.45 23.86
C SER A 28 -11.42 2.50 23.75
N LYS A 29 -11.07 3.10 24.89
CA LYS A 29 -9.86 3.93 25.01
C LYS A 29 -8.58 3.08 25.13
N LYS A 30 -8.71 1.79 25.47
CA LYS A 30 -7.57 0.88 25.57
C LYS A 30 -7.10 0.47 24.18
N THR A 31 -5.86 0.81 23.83
CA THR A 31 -5.30 0.56 22.47
C THR A 31 -4.79 -0.86 22.30
N LEU A 32 -4.27 -1.48 23.36
CA LEU A 32 -3.62 -2.79 23.32
C LEU A 32 -4.51 -3.92 22.78
N PRO A 33 -5.77 -4.09 23.23
CA PRO A 33 -6.64 -5.15 22.70
C PRO A 33 -6.92 -4.98 21.20
N ALA A 34 -7.16 -3.75 20.75
CA ALA A 34 -7.40 -3.46 19.32
C ALA A 34 -6.19 -3.84 18.48
N ILE A 35 -4.99 -3.45 18.93
CA ILE A 35 -3.72 -3.77 18.25
C ILE A 35 -3.50 -5.29 18.24
N ALA A 36 -3.66 -5.96 19.37
CA ALA A 36 -3.42 -7.41 19.48
C ALA A 36 -4.33 -8.22 18.55
N VAL A 37 -5.63 -7.89 18.52
CA VAL A 37 -6.59 -8.59 17.64
C VAL A 37 -6.30 -8.27 16.17
N SER A 38 -5.96 -7.02 15.82
CA SER A 38 -5.61 -6.68 14.44
C SER A 38 -4.31 -7.35 13.99
N LEU A 39 -3.30 -7.45 14.86
CA LEU A 39 -2.06 -8.19 14.59
C LEU A 39 -2.31 -9.68 14.40
N LEU A 40 -3.22 -10.28 15.18
CA LEU A 40 -3.63 -11.67 14.99
C LEU A 40 -4.20 -11.88 13.58
N GLY A 41 -5.06 -10.97 13.10
CA GLY A 41 -5.57 -11.01 11.73
C GLY A 41 -4.45 -10.94 10.69
N SER A 42 -3.49 -10.02 10.89
CA SER A 42 -2.35 -9.90 10.00
C SER A 42 -1.44 -11.14 10.04
N ALA A 43 -1.27 -11.77 11.20
CA ALA A 43 -0.51 -13.01 11.34
C ALA A 43 -1.20 -14.19 10.62
N VAL A 44 -2.52 -14.33 10.74
CA VAL A 44 -3.31 -15.33 10.01
C VAL A 44 -3.18 -15.13 8.50
N PHE A 45 -3.25 -13.87 8.03
CA PHE A 45 -3.12 -13.55 6.62
C PHE A 45 -1.70 -13.83 6.11
N LEU A 46 -0.68 -13.49 6.90
CA LEU A 46 0.72 -13.80 6.60
C LEU A 46 0.96 -15.32 6.54
N ALA A 47 0.35 -16.09 7.45
CA ALA A 47 0.44 -17.56 7.43
C ALA A 47 -0.10 -18.14 6.12
N PHE A 48 -1.18 -17.57 5.56
CA PHE A 48 -1.65 -17.94 4.22
C PHE A 48 -0.61 -17.62 3.15
N ILE A 49 -0.04 -16.40 3.15
CA ILE A 49 0.98 -15.97 2.19
C ILE A 49 2.21 -16.89 2.25
N CYS A 50 2.71 -17.20 3.45
CA CYS A 50 3.83 -18.11 3.66
C CYS A 50 3.52 -19.54 3.20
N GLY A 51 2.33 -20.05 3.53
CA GLY A 51 1.89 -21.37 3.08
C GLY A 51 1.74 -21.47 1.56
N MET A 52 1.23 -20.41 0.94
CA MET A 52 1.17 -20.29 -0.53
C MET A 52 2.58 -20.21 -1.14
N TRP A 53 3.50 -19.48 -0.51
CA TRP A 53 4.91 -19.39 -0.93
C TRP A 53 5.55 -20.79 -0.95
N MET A 54 5.39 -21.55 0.13
CA MET A 54 5.91 -22.92 0.22
C MET A 54 5.29 -23.84 -0.85
N SER A 55 4.00 -23.69 -1.12
CA SER A 55 3.29 -24.51 -2.12
C SER A 55 3.68 -24.17 -3.56
N LEU A 56 4.05 -22.91 -3.83
CA LEU A 56 4.45 -22.42 -5.15
C LEU A 56 5.96 -22.56 -5.41
N GLU A 57 6.76 -22.89 -4.38
CA GLU A 57 8.22 -22.88 -4.40
C GLU A 57 8.82 -21.53 -4.85
N ARG A 58 8.02 -20.47 -4.80
CA ARG A 58 8.38 -19.09 -5.14
C ARG A 58 7.53 -18.10 -4.36
N PRO A 59 8.01 -16.85 -4.15
CA PRO A 59 7.18 -15.81 -3.56
C PRO A 59 5.90 -15.55 -4.37
N PRO A 60 4.72 -15.41 -3.73
CA PRO A 60 3.46 -15.14 -4.42
C PRO A 60 3.36 -13.64 -4.79
N MET A 61 4.02 -13.23 -5.89
CA MET A 61 4.09 -11.83 -6.35
C MET A 61 4.00 -11.67 -7.87
N ARG A 62 3.68 -12.76 -8.61
CA ARG A 62 3.73 -12.78 -10.07
C ARG A 62 2.37 -12.60 -10.75
N THR A 63 1.28 -12.66 -10.00
CA THR A 63 -0.06 -12.43 -10.53
C THR A 63 -0.72 -11.22 -9.87
N GLN A 64 -1.78 -10.69 -10.49
CA GLN A 64 -2.54 -9.58 -9.92
C GLN A 64 -3.16 -9.96 -8.57
N GLY A 65 -3.63 -11.18 -8.42
CA GLY A 65 -4.16 -11.69 -7.15
C GLY A 65 -3.08 -11.75 -6.08
N GLU A 66 -1.91 -12.29 -6.42
CA GLU A 66 -0.78 -12.40 -5.49
C GLU A 66 -0.30 -11.02 -5.01
N THR A 67 -0.17 -10.03 -5.89
CA THR A 67 0.24 -8.67 -5.48
C THR A 67 -0.80 -8.00 -4.58
N ARG A 68 -2.09 -8.25 -4.78
CA ARG A 68 -3.16 -7.74 -3.91
C ARG A 68 -3.16 -8.35 -2.51
N LEU A 69 -2.67 -9.60 -2.34
CA LEU A 69 -2.45 -10.16 -1.00
C LEU A 69 -1.47 -9.29 -0.21
N TRP A 70 -0.33 -8.97 -0.80
CA TRP A 70 0.68 -8.14 -0.15
C TRP A 70 0.20 -6.73 0.13
N TYR A 71 -0.57 -6.15 -0.80
CA TYR A 71 -1.14 -4.83 -0.58
C TYR A 71 -2.14 -4.83 0.60
N SER A 72 -3.03 -5.83 0.68
CA SER A 72 -3.91 -6.01 1.85
C SER A 72 -3.14 -6.15 3.15
N PHE A 73 -2.07 -6.94 3.14
CA PHE A 73 -1.23 -7.17 4.30
C PHE A 73 -0.52 -5.89 4.75
N PHE A 74 0.14 -5.17 3.84
CA PHE A 74 0.85 -3.95 4.18
C PHE A 74 -0.08 -2.80 4.60
N LEU A 75 -1.26 -2.70 4.01
CA LEU A 75 -2.29 -1.74 4.46
C LEU A 75 -2.71 -2.02 5.91
N SER A 76 -2.98 -3.28 6.25
CA SER A 76 -3.34 -3.65 7.62
C SER A 76 -2.23 -3.29 8.61
N LEU A 77 -0.97 -3.62 8.30
CA LEU A 77 0.18 -3.29 9.14
C LEU A 77 0.38 -1.78 9.28
N THR A 78 0.30 -1.04 8.18
CA THR A 78 0.43 0.42 8.18
C THR A 78 -0.63 1.06 9.09
N GLY A 79 -1.88 0.63 9.00
CA GLY A 79 -2.95 1.11 9.88
C GLY A 79 -2.70 0.79 11.36
N ILE A 80 -2.22 -0.43 11.65
CA ILE A 80 -1.88 -0.85 13.03
C ILE A 80 -0.72 0.01 13.57
N VAL A 81 0.35 0.21 12.80
CA VAL A 81 1.52 1.01 13.21
C VAL A 81 1.12 2.47 13.48
N ILE A 82 0.36 3.07 12.57
CA ILE A 82 -0.10 4.46 12.74
C ILE A 82 -1.00 4.57 13.98
N TYR A 83 -1.93 3.64 14.16
CA TYR A 83 -2.78 3.62 15.33
C TYR A 83 -1.99 3.39 16.63
N ALA A 84 -1.02 2.50 16.64
CA ALA A 84 -0.16 2.26 17.78
C ALA A 84 0.64 3.51 18.17
N ARG A 85 1.16 4.24 17.20
CA ARG A 85 2.05 5.40 17.41
C ARG A 85 1.30 6.70 17.70
N TRP A 86 0.23 6.99 16.94
CA TRP A 86 -0.47 8.29 16.99
C TRP A 86 -1.91 8.23 17.48
N LYS A 87 -2.45 7.02 17.74
CA LYS A 87 -3.80 6.77 18.27
C LYS A 87 -4.96 7.25 17.37
N TYR A 88 -4.71 7.43 16.08
CA TYR A 88 -5.75 7.79 15.10
C TYR A 88 -6.64 6.59 14.80
N ARG A 89 -7.78 6.46 15.50
CA ARG A 89 -8.73 5.33 15.40
C ARG A 89 -9.30 5.18 14.00
N TRP A 90 -9.59 6.30 13.34
CA TRP A 90 -10.17 6.30 12.00
C TRP A 90 -9.21 5.72 10.94
N ILE A 91 -7.89 5.89 11.10
CA ILE A 91 -6.90 5.30 10.19
C ILE A 91 -6.92 3.77 10.29
N LEU A 92 -7.00 3.21 11.51
CA LEU A 92 -7.12 1.76 11.69
C LEU A 92 -8.40 1.24 11.02
N SER A 93 -9.53 1.93 11.20
CA SER A 93 -10.81 1.55 10.58
C SER A 93 -10.75 1.63 9.06
N PHE A 94 -10.13 2.70 8.53
CA PHE A 94 -10.01 2.88 7.09
C PHE A 94 -9.05 1.84 6.46
N SER A 95 -7.88 1.61 7.06
CA SER A 95 -6.94 0.60 6.55
C SER A 95 -7.54 -0.80 6.62
N THR A 96 -8.31 -1.11 7.67
CA THR A 96 -9.10 -2.34 7.77
C THR A 96 -10.08 -2.46 6.60
N MET A 97 -10.86 -1.43 6.33
CA MET A 97 -11.82 -1.42 5.21
C MET A 97 -11.12 -1.69 3.88
N MET A 98 -9.99 -1.02 3.62
CA MET A 98 -9.22 -1.21 2.39
C MET A 98 -8.60 -2.61 2.29
N SER A 99 -8.05 -3.14 3.38
CA SER A 99 -7.49 -4.50 3.41
C SER A 99 -8.57 -5.55 3.13
N VAL A 100 -9.74 -5.41 3.76
CA VAL A 100 -10.90 -6.29 3.52
C VAL A 100 -11.40 -6.17 2.09
N MET A 101 -11.45 -4.96 1.53
CA MET A 101 -11.86 -4.73 0.14
C MET A 101 -10.96 -5.49 -0.85
N PHE A 102 -9.63 -5.38 -0.72
CA PHE A 102 -8.70 -6.12 -1.58
C PHE A 102 -8.78 -7.63 -1.37
N THR A 103 -9.04 -8.08 -0.15
CA THR A 103 -9.30 -9.49 0.17
C THR A 103 -10.56 -9.98 -0.53
N CYS A 104 -11.65 -9.20 -0.49
CA CYS A 104 -12.90 -9.51 -1.20
C CYS A 104 -12.69 -9.55 -2.72
N ILE A 105 -11.92 -8.62 -3.31
CA ILE A 105 -11.59 -8.65 -4.73
C ILE A 105 -10.92 -9.97 -5.11
N ASN A 106 -10.00 -10.48 -4.30
CA ASN A 106 -9.37 -11.77 -4.53
C ASN A 106 -10.34 -12.96 -4.44
N ILE A 107 -11.37 -12.87 -3.59
CA ILE A 107 -12.40 -13.92 -3.49
C ILE A 107 -13.33 -13.89 -4.71
N PHE A 108 -13.81 -12.71 -5.11
CA PHE A 108 -14.84 -12.57 -6.14
C PHE A 108 -14.30 -12.50 -7.57
N LYS A 109 -12.99 -12.36 -7.77
CA LYS A 109 -12.35 -12.30 -9.08
C LYS A 109 -11.26 -13.37 -9.23
N PRO A 110 -11.62 -14.67 -9.34
CA PRO A 110 -10.64 -15.76 -9.44
C PRO A 110 -9.80 -15.70 -10.73
N GLU A 111 -10.27 -15.01 -11.77
CA GLU A 111 -9.54 -14.79 -13.02
C GLU A 111 -8.19 -14.09 -12.83
N ILE A 112 -8.04 -13.29 -11.76
CA ILE A 112 -6.76 -12.62 -11.45
C ILE A 112 -5.71 -13.54 -10.83
N HIS A 113 -6.06 -14.78 -10.52
CA HIS A 113 -5.16 -15.81 -9.99
C HIS A 113 -4.39 -16.57 -11.08
N SER A 114 -4.47 -16.13 -12.36
CA SER A 114 -3.85 -16.81 -13.50
C SER A 114 -2.44 -17.35 -13.20
N LYS A 115 -2.21 -18.60 -13.59
CA LYS A 115 -0.92 -19.30 -13.41
C LYS A 115 0.08 -18.98 -14.51
N THR A 116 -0.33 -18.23 -15.56
CA THR A 116 0.54 -17.92 -16.71
C THR A 116 1.61 -16.93 -16.29
N LEU A 117 2.85 -17.40 -16.26
CA LEU A 117 4.02 -16.59 -15.90
C LEU A 117 4.65 -16.03 -17.17
N MET A 118 4.72 -14.71 -17.28
CA MET A 118 5.58 -14.07 -18.28
C MET A 118 7.05 -14.32 -17.94
N PRO A 119 7.93 -14.63 -18.91
CA PRO A 119 9.37 -14.84 -18.65
C PRO A 119 10.01 -13.68 -17.88
N ALA A 120 9.63 -12.44 -18.18
CA ALA A 120 10.10 -11.24 -17.49
C ALA A 120 9.86 -11.25 -15.96
N LEU A 121 8.84 -11.98 -15.48
CA LEU A 121 8.53 -12.08 -14.05
C LEU A 121 9.39 -13.11 -13.29
N GLN A 122 10.35 -13.75 -13.95
CA GLN A 122 11.22 -14.76 -13.37
C GLN A 122 12.53 -14.18 -12.82
N SER A 123 12.80 -12.89 -13.05
CA SER A 123 13.98 -12.21 -12.52
C SER A 123 13.98 -12.16 -10.98
N PRO A 124 15.14 -12.38 -10.33
CA PRO A 124 15.27 -12.26 -8.88
C PRO A 124 14.98 -10.83 -8.36
N TRP A 125 15.14 -9.81 -9.21
CA TRP A 125 14.86 -8.42 -8.86
C TRP A 125 13.38 -8.05 -8.86
N PHE A 126 12.54 -8.83 -9.56
CA PHE A 126 11.10 -8.56 -9.64
C PHE A 126 10.43 -8.62 -8.26
N VAL A 127 10.74 -9.64 -7.45
CA VAL A 127 10.13 -9.84 -6.14
C VAL A 127 10.48 -8.72 -5.16
N PRO A 128 11.76 -8.34 -4.95
CA PRO A 128 12.12 -7.20 -4.11
C PRO A 128 11.48 -5.89 -4.59
N HIS A 129 11.51 -5.62 -5.90
CA HIS A 129 10.88 -4.45 -6.50
C HIS A 129 9.39 -4.34 -6.13
N VAL A 130 8.62 -5.39 -6.37
CA VAL A 130 7.18 -5.41 -6.08
C VAL A 130 6.91 -5.27 -4.58
N THR A 131 7.68 -5.98 -3.73
CA THR A 131 7.52 -5.91 -2.26
C THR A 131 7.71 -4.49 -1.74
N VAL A 132 8.81 -3.86 -2.15
CA VAL A 132 9.17 -2.51 -1.72
C VAL A 132 8.13 -1.50 -2.20
N TYR A 133 7.66 -1.64 -3.44
CA TYR A 133 6.59 -0.79 -3.97
C TYR A 133 5.26 -0.96 -3.26
N MET A 134 4.86 -2.20 -2.95
CA MET A 134 3.61 -2.43 -2.20
C MET A 134 3.63 -1.76 -0.83
N PHE A 135 4.79 -1.80 -0.15
CA PHE A 135 4.97 -1.11 1.13
C PHE A 135 4.93 0.42 0.97
N ALA A 136 5.65 0.96 -0.03
CA ALA A 136 5.62 2.39 -0.35
C ALA A 136 4.20 2.87 -0.66
N TYR A 137 3.44 2.13 -1.47
CA TYR A 137 2.07 2.45 -1.86
C TYR A 137 1.13 2.48 -0.66
N ALA A 138 1.28 1.54 0.29
CA ALA A 138 0.50 1.53 1.51
C ALA A 138 0.75 2.79 2.36
N LEU A 139 2.01 3.22 2.50
CA LEU A 139 2.38 4.44 3.22
C LEU A 139 1.86 5.70 2.53
N MET A 140 2.01 5.79 1.20
CA MET A 140 1.52 6.93 0.41
C MET A 140 0.00 7.02 0.44
N GLY A 141 -0.69 5.89 0.35
CA GLY A 141 -2.14 5.82 0.53
C GLY A 141 -2.58 6.32 1.90
N ALA A 142 -1.92 5.87 2.97
CA ALA A 142 -2.21 6.33 4.33
C ALA A 142 -1.96 7.84 4.49
N ALA A 143 -0.85 8.37 3.94
CA ALA A 143 -0.54 9.80 3.96
C ALA A 143 -1.61 10.64 3.25
N THR A 144 -2.05 10.18 2.08
CA THR A 144 -3.09 10.88 1.28
C THR A 144 -4.43 10.90 2.00
N LEU A 145 -4.83 9.78 2.58
CA LEU A 145 -6.08 9.72 3.33
C LEU A 145 -6.04 10.63 4.56
N PHE A 146 -4.89 10.68 5.21
CA PHE A 146 -4.71 11.59 6.32
C PHE A 146 -4.75 13.05 5.85
N ALA A 147 -4.17 13.36 4.70
CA ALA A 147 -4.27 14.69 4.10
C ALA A 147 -5.73 15.08 3.76
N VAL A 148 -6.51 14.17 3.19
CA VAL A 148 -7.95 14.38 2.92
C VAL A 148 -8.72 14.64 4.23
N TYR A 149 -8.47 13.84 5.26
CA TYR A 149 -9.07 14.04 6.57
C TYR A 149 -8.71 15.41 7.17
N LEU A 150 -7.45 15.81 7.09
CA LEU A 150 -6.97 17.10 7.60
C LEU A 150 -7.56 18.26 6.80
N TRP A 151 -7.69 18.12 5.50
CA TRP A 151 -8.32 19.13 4.65
C TRP A 151 -9.79 19.34 5.03
N TRP A 152 -10.53 18.26 5.20
CA TRP A 152 -11.92 18.33 5.67
C TRP A 152 -12.01 18.95 7.08
N LYS A 153 -11.10 18.59 7.98
CA LYS A 153 -11.02 19.15 9.34
C LYS A 153 -10.64 20.63 9.32
N SER A 154 -9.72 21.06 8.46
CA SER A 154 -9.26 22.45 8.38
C SER A 154 -10.36 23.41 7.97
N SER A 155 -11.38 22.94 7.24
CA SER A 155 -12.59 23.72 6.92
C SER A 155 -13.48 24.00 8.12
N ARG A 156 -13.23 23.35 9.28
CA ARG A 156 -14.06 23.44 10.50
C ARG A 156 -13.29 23.87 11.75
N SER A 157 -11.99 23.68 11.76
CA SER A 157 -11.10 24.03 12.87
C SER A 157 -9.66 24.11 12.40
N GLU A 158 -8.80 24.81 13.14
CA GLU A 158 -7.37 24.86 12.83
C GLU A 158 -6.75 23.45 12.87
N THR A 159 -5.95 23.15 11.85
CA THR A 159 -5.17 21.90 11.78
C THR A 159 -3.89 22.07 12.58
N ALA A 160 -3.66 21.21 13.55
CA ALA A 160 -2.43 21.22 14.34
C ALA A 160 -1.21 20.87 13.46
N ASP A 161 -0.09 21.53 13.67
CA ASP A 161 1.15 21.22 12.94
C ASP A 161 1.65 19.80 13.22
N GLN A 162 1.33 19.26 14.41
CA GLN A 162 1.61 17.87 14.76
C GLN A 162 0.89 16.88 13.85
N ASP A 163 -0.37 17.17 13.46
CA ASP A 163 -1.12 16.32 12.53
C ASP A 163 -0.45 16.30 11.14
N LEU A 164 0.03 17.46 10.67
CA LEU A 164 0.72 17.54 9.39
C LEU A 164 2.09 16.84 9.41
N ALA A 165 2.80 16.87 10.55
CA ALA A 165 4.07 16.15 10.72
C ALA A 165 3.92 14.62 10.57
N VAL A 166 2.73 14.06 10.82
CA VAL A 166 2.44 12.63 10.53
C VAL A 166 2.44 12.38 9.03
N CYS A 167 1.76 13.23 8.24
CA CYS A 167 1.82 13.14 6.77
C CYS A 167 3.27 13.22 6.28
N ASP A 168 4.03 14.22 6.77
CA ASP A 168 5.43 14.41 6.39
C ASP A 168 6.27 13.15 6.66
N THR A 169 6.07 12.51 7.80
CA THR A 169 6.79 11.29 8.18
C THR A 169 6.43 10.13 7.25
N LEU A 170 5.13 9.92 6.98
CA LEU A 170 4.67 8.85 6.09
C LEU A 170 5.19 9.05 4.66
N VAL A 171 5.16 10.29 4.16
CA VAL A 171 5.68 10.62 2.82
C VAL A 171 7.19 10.41 2.75
N ARG A 172 7.97 10.85 3.74
CA ARG A 172 9.43 10.65 3.74
C ARG A 172 9.80 9.18 3.70
N ILE A 173 9.18 8.36 4.55
CA ILE A 173 9.43 6.91 4.58
C ILE A 173 8.96 6.28 3.27
N GLY A 174 7.73 6.57 2.83
CA GLY A 174 7.18 6.04 1.59
C GLY A 174 8.01 6.43 0.36
N TRP A 175 8.50 7.67 0.28
CA TRP A 175 9.35 8.14 -0.81
C TRP A 175 10.71 7.45 -0.83
N ALA A 176 11.30 7.18 0.34
CA ALA A 176 12.55 6.42 0.42
C ALA A 176 12.36 4.99 -0.13
N PHE A 177 11.26 4.31 0.26
CA PHE A 177 10.92 3.00 -0.29
C PHE A 177 10.57 3.06 -1.79
N LEU A 178 9.88 4.10 -2.23
CA LEU A 178 9.59 4.31 -3.65
C LEU A 178 10.89 4.45 -4.46
N SER A 179 11.88 5.19 -3.95
CA SER A 179 13.20 5.34 -4.58
C SER A 179 13.96 4.02 -4.66
N LEU A 180 13.97 3.23 -3.58
CA LEU A 180 14.56 1.88 -3.58
C LEU A 180 13.85 0.98 -4.60
N GLY A 181 12.52 1.05 -4.65
CA GLY A 181 11.72 0.31 -5.61
C GLY A 181 12.04 0.68 -7.07
N MET A 182 12.27 1.96 -7.37
CA MET A 182 12.70 2.39 -8.71
C MET A 182 14.05 1.81 -9.10
N VAL A 183 15.04 1.83 -8.20
CA VAL A 183 16.35 1.22 -8.46
C VAL A 183 16.23 -0.28 -8.72
N MET A 184 15.46 -0.99 -7.89
CA MET A 184 15.22 -2.43 -8.08
C MET A 184 14.45 -2.71 -9.38
N GLY A 185 13.54 -1.81 -9.78
CA GLY A 185 12.81 -1.86 -11.05
C GLY A 185 13.74 -1.70 -12.25
N ALA A 186 14.71 -0.78 -12.18
CA ALA A 186 15.71 -0.60 -13.22
C ALA A 186 16.62 -1.85 -13.36
N LEU A 187 17.03 -2.45 -12.23
CA LEU A 187 17.77 -3.71 -12.23
C LEU A 187 16.96 -4.85 -12.87
N TRP A 188 15.66 -4.93 -12.52
CA TRP A 188 14.76 -5.89 -13.13
C TRP A 188 14.59 -5.63 -14.63
N ALA A 189 14.39 -4.38 -15.05
CA ALA A 189 14.24 -4.01 -16.45
C ALA A 189 15.48 -4.38 -17.27
N LYS A 190 16.68 -4.13 -16.73
CA LYS A 190 17.94 -4.52 -17.37
C LYS A 190 18.04 -6.01 -17.64
N GLU A 191 17.64 -6.83 -16.67
CA GLU A 191 17.67 -8.29 -16.79
C GLU A 191 16.57 -8.82 -17.72
N ALA A 192 15.35 -8.25 -17.63
CA ALA A 192 14.18 -8.73 -18.36
C ALA A 192 14.11 -8.23 -19.80
N TRP A 193 14.55 -7.01 -20.06
CA TRP A 193 14.38 -6.30 -21.32
C TRP A 193 15.69 -5.87 -21.99
N GLY A 194 16.81 -5.91 -21.29
CA GLY A 194 18.13 -5.51 -21.79
C GLY A 194 18.51 -4.04 -21.51
N ASP A 195 17.58 -3.19 -21.12
CA ASP A 195 17.78 -1.78 -20.85
C ASP A 195 17.39 -1.40 -19.42
N TRP A 196 18.11 -0.43 -18.84
CA TRP A 196 17.83 0.06 -17.48
C TRP A 196 16.57 0.88 -17.40
N TRP A 197 16.25 1.62 -18.48
CA TRP A 197 15.17 2.58 -18.55
C TRP A 197 14.83 2.90 -20.00
N THR A 198 13.61 2.70 -20.41
CA THR A 198 13.15 2.89 -21.81
C THR A 198 12.10 3.97 -21.96
N TRP A 199 11.70 4.61 -20.88
CA TRP A 199 10.59 5.57 -20.84
C TRP A 199 9.25 4.95 -21.27
N ASP A 200 9.07 3.67 -20.99
CA ASP A 200 7.77 3.08 -21.20
C ASP A 200 6.69 3.78 -20.33
N PRO A 201 5.40 3.58 -20.62
CA PRO A 201 4.34 4.24 -19.86
C PRO A 201 4.41 4.00 -18.33
N LYS A 202 4.82 2.80 -17.87
CA LYS A 202 4.94 2.52 -16.42
C LYS A 202 6.11 3.26 -15.79
N GLU A 203 7.25 3.27 -16.45
CA GLU A 203 8.44 3.99 -16.01
C GLU A 203 8.18 5.51 -15.99
N THR A 204 7.52 6.04 -17.01
CA THR A 204 7.17 7.47 -17.11
C THR A 204 6.24 7.88 -15.97
N TRP A 205 5.19 7.13 -15.69
CA TRP A 205 4.28 7.42 -14.57
C TRP A 205 4.93 7.19 -13.21
N ALA A 206 5.85 6.22 -13.08
CA ALA A 206 6.64 6.02 -11.86
C ALA A 206 7.53 7.24 -11.59
N MET A 207 8.21 7.78 -12.60
CA MET A 207 9.02 8.99 -12.50
C MET A 207 8.17 10.22 -12.14
N ALA A 208 7.02 10.40 -12.79
CA ALA A 208 6.08 11.49 -12.49
C ALA A 208 5.59 11.41 -11.03
N THR A 209 5.25 10.21 -10.54
CA THR A 209 4.85 9.96 -9.16
C THR A 209 5.98 10.32 -8.20
N TRP A 210 7.17 9.80 -8.43
CA TRP A 210 8.35 10.04 -7.60
C TRP A 210 8.69 11.54 -7.50
N THR A 211 8.70 12.24 -8.64
CA THR A 211 8.95 13.69 -8.72
C THR A 211 7.88 14.50 -8.00
N SER A 212 6.62 14.10 -8.10
CA SER A 212 5.51 14.79 -7.43
C SER A 212 5.62 14.72 -5.90
N TYR A 213 5.95 13.56 -5.33
CA TYR A 213 6.20 13.45 -3.89
C TYR A 213 7.50 14.16 -3.47
N LEU A 214 8.54 14.16 -4.31
CA LEU A 214 9.75 14.94 -4.07
C LEU A 214 9.42 16.45 -4.03
N LEU A 215 8.58 16.92 -4.95
CA LEU A 215 8.09 18.30 -4.97
C LEU A 215 7.39 18.64 -3.65
N TYR A 216 6.50 17.77 -3.16
CA TYR A 216 5.88 17.94 -1.84
C TYR A 216 6.92 18.12 -0.74
N LEU A 217 7.92 17.24 -0.66
CA LEU A 217 8.95 17.28 0.39
C LEU A 217 9.78 18.57 0.34
N HIS A 218 10.07 19.09 -0.85
CA HIS A 218 10.86 20.33 -1.04
C HIS A 218 10.03 21.60 -0.82
N THR A 219 8.77 21.59 -1.21
CA THR A 219 7.89 22.77 -1.07
C THR A 219 7.32 22.89 0.35
N ARG A 220 7.24 21.78 1.09
CA ARG A 220 6.66 21.71 2.43
C ARG A 220 7.18 22.77 3.41
N PRO A 221 8.50 23.05 3.52
CA PRO A 221 9.00 24.08 4.42
C PRO A 221 8.71 25.51 3.96
N HIS A 222 8.42 25.73 2.70
CA HIS A 222 8.25 27.06 2.10
C HIS A 222 6.77 27.47 1.95
N ILE A 223 5.87 26.51 1.80
CA ILE A 223 4.43 26.77 1.62
C ILE A 223 3.73 26.80 2.97
N LYS A 224 3.17 27.98 3.31
CA LYS A 224 2.40 28.18 4.55
C LYS A 224 0.94 27.71 4.40
N ASP A 225 0.38 27.79 3.17
CA ASP A 225 -0.99 27.35 2.92
C ASP A 225 -1.08 25.81 2.90
N LYS A 226 -1.67 25.27 3.95
CA LYS A 226 -1.84 23.83 4.14
C LYS A 226 -2.73 23.20 3.05
N ASN A 227 -3.67 23.96 2.45
CA ASN A 227 -4.56 23.44 1.41
C ASN A 227 -3.78 23.07 0.15
N ILE A 228 -2.78 23.86 -0.21
CA ILE A 228 -1.88 23.57 -1.35
C ILE A 228 -1.11 22.26 -1.09
N LEU A 229 -0.63 22.05 0.13
CA LEU A 229 0.08 20.83 0.51
C LEU A 229 -0.83 19.60 0.46
N PHE A 230 -2.07 19.71 0.93
CA PHE A 230 -3.05 18.63 0.84
C PHE A 230 -3.41 18.30 -0.61
N ALA A 231 -3.65 19.34 -1.44
CA ALA A 231 -3.92 19.16 -2.85
C ALA A 231 -2.75 18.46 -3.57
N LEU A 232 -1.50 18.83 -3.25
CA LEU A 232 -0.32 18.22 -3.83
C LEU A 232 -0.18 16.74 -3.44
N LEU A 233 -0.48 16.36 -2.20
CA LEU A 233 -0.48 14.95 -1.77
C LEU A 233 -1.55 14.13 -2.50
N ILE A 234 -2.76 14.68 -2.63
CA ILE A 234 -3.85 14.02 -3.37
C ILE A 234 -3.47 13.86 -4.84
N PHE A 235 -2.92 14.90 -5.46
CA PHE A 235 -2.45 14.85 -6.84
C PHE A 235 -1.35 13.80 -7.03
N SER A 236 -0.36 13.75 -6.13
CA SER A 236 0.71 12.75 -6.17
C SER A 236 0.18 11.32 -6.08
N PHE A 237 -0.87 11.10 -5.27
CA PHE A 237 -1.50 9.79 -5.16
C PHE A 237 -2.32 9.42 -6.41
N ILE A 238 -2.93 10.39 -7.08
CA ILE A 238 -3.58 10.16 -8.38
C ILE A 238 -2.56 9.70 -9.41
N LEU A 239 -1.37 10.33 -9.49
CA LEU A 239 -0.28 9.88 -10.36
C LEU A 239 0.17 8.47 -10.03
N LEU A 240 0.26 8.11 -8.74
CA LEU A 240 0.57 6.77 -8.30
C LEU A 240 -0.48 5.76 -8.78
N GLN A 241 -1.78 6.09 -8.71
CA GLN A 241 -2.83 5.22 -9.23
C GLN A 241 -2.77 5.09 -10.74
N MET A 242 -2.40 6.16 -11.47
CA MET A 242 -2.15 6.09 -12.92
C MET A 242 -1.01 5.14 -13.23
N CYS A 243 0.10 5.19 -12.50
CA CYS A 243 1.22 4.27 -12.65
C CYS A 243 0.80 2.80 -12.42
N TRP A 244 -0.02 2.54 -11.41
CA TRP A 244 -0.37 1.17 -11.03
C TRP A 244 -1.51 0.57 -11.87
N TRP A 245 -2.56 1.38 -12.10
CA TRP A 245 -3.80 0.93 -12.76
C TRP A 245 -4.04 1.58 -14.12
N GLY A 246 -3.84 2.89 -14.20
CA GLY A 246 -4.23 3.69 -15.36
C GLY A 246 -3.49 3.30 -16.63
N VAL A 247 -2.21 2.95 -16.52
CA VAL A 247 -1.37 2.53 -17.66
C VAL A 247 -1.95 1.34 -18.43
N ASN A 248 -2.66 0.44 -17.76
CA ASN A 248 -3.25 -0.73 -18.40
C ASN A 248 -4.41 -0.38 -19.37
N TYR A 249 -4.90 0.86 -19.33
CA TYR A 249 -6.00 1.36 -20.15
C TYR A 249 -5.56 2.43 -21.16
N LEU A 250 -4.27 2.81 -21.17
CA LEU A 250 -3.73 3.73 -22.17
C LEU A 250 -3.49 2.97 -23.48
N PRO A 251 -3.82 3.56 -24.65
CA PRO A 251 -3.46 2.97 -25.94
C PRO A 251 -1.94 2.87 -26.04
N SER A 252 -1.46 1.71 -26.47
CA SER A 252 -0.05 1.43 -26.76
C SER A 252 0.42 2.13 -28.01
#